data_047b9e72944bd15a7ebeb546a86c61f0
#
_entry.id   047b9e72944bd15a7ebeb546a86c61f0
#
_cell.length_a   1.000
_cell.length_b   1.000
_cell.length_c   1.000
_cell.angle_alpha   90.00
_cell.angle_beta   90.00
_cell.angle_gamma   90.00
#
_symmetry.space_group_name_H-M   'P 1'
#
loop_
_entity.id
_entity.type
_entity.pdbx_description
1 polymer ?
#
loop_
_entity_poly.entity_id
_entity_poly.type
_entity_poly.pdbx_seq_one_letter_code
_entity_poly.pdbx_strand_id
1 'polypeptide(L)'
;MRIFPMLAVLALFAAPLMAATNEPKELDWLELMPKDEVDSLMEAPTMAHEGMFKQEQTGSFRTIPELDGSKVKIAGYIVPVEVSSDGQMSEFFIVPYFGACIHVPPPPPNQIILARLEKPIPVTEIYDAYWIEGTLNVEQIKNDIAASAYTLTTTKVTLWE
;
A
#
# COMPACT_ATOMS: atom_id res chain seq x y z
N MET A 1 -53.52 7.68 55.92
CA MET A 1 -52.11 7.29 55.71
C MET A 1 -51.99 6.89 54.23
N ARG A 2 -51.54 7.84 53.40
CA ARG A 2 -51.51 7.67 51.91
C ARG A 2 -50.07 7.30 51.51
N ILE A 3 -49.89 6.09 50.98
CA ILE A 3 -48.61 5.60 50.48
C ILE A 3 -48.52 5.96 48.99
N PHE A 4 -47.57 6.84 48.63
CA PHE A 4 -47.26 7.11 47.22
C PHE A 4 -46.22 6.10 46.74
N PRO A 5 -46.43 5.42 45.57
CA PRO A 5 -45.37 4.61 44.98
C PRO A 5 -44.42 5.53 44.19
N MET A 6 -43.15 5.44 44.55
CA MET A 6 -42.04 6.12 43.84
C MET A 6 -41.70 5.33 42.58
N LEU A 7 -42.04 5.92 41.43
CA LEU A 7 -41.73 5.36 40.11
C LEU A 7 -40.26 5.66 39.78
N ALA A 8 -39.42 4.65 39.82
CA ALA A 8 -38.01 4.75 39.36
C ALA A 8 -37.97 4.70 37.85
N VAL A 9 -37.65 5.82 37.23
CA VAL A 9 -37.40 5.92 35.78
C VAL A 9 -35.97 5.46 35.52
N LEU A 10 -35.84 4.25 34.95
CA LEU A 10 -34.57 3.72 34.48
C LEU A 10 -34.24 4.35 33.13
N ALA A 11 -33.37 5.36 33.09
CA ALA A 11 -32.87 5.95 31.86
C ALA A 11 -31.87 5.00 31.20
N LEU A 12 -32.29 4.32 30.13
CA LEU A 12 -31.38 3.57 29.27
C LEU A 12 -30.50 4.55 28.47
N PHE A 13 -29.26 4.71 28.88
CA PHE A 13 -28.24 5.37 28.08
C PHE A 13 -27.87 4.46 26.89
N ALA A 14 -28.43 4.69 25.71
CA ALA A 14 -27.97 4.11 24.47
C ALA A 14 -26.65 4.82 24.08
N ALA A 15 -25.51 4.17 24.31
CA ALA A 15 -24.24 4.61 23.75
C ALA A 15 -24.29 4.52 22.23
N PRO A 16 -23.89 5.55 21.48
CA PRO A 16 -23.81 5.45 20.02
C PRO A 16 -22.74 4.41 19.67
N LEU A 17 -23.16 3.35 18.99
CA LEU A 17 -22.28 2.39 18.36
C LEU A 17 -21.55 3.14 17.24
N MET A 18 -20.31 3.58 17.47
CA MET A 18 -19.46 4.12 16.41
C MET A 18 -19.21 2.98 15.42
N ALA A 19 -19.93 2.97 14.32
CA ALA A 19 -19.62 2.12 13.18
C ALA A 19 -18.22 2.53 12.69
N ALA A 20 -17.24 1.65 12.87
CA ALA A 20 -15.93 1.82 12.24
C ALA A 20 -16.18 1.92 10.73
N THR A 21 -15.83 3.05 10.13
CA THR A 21 -15.91 3.24 8.69
C THR A 21 -15.01 2.20 8.04
N ASN A 22 -15.60 1.30 7.27
CA ASN A 22 -14.90 0.18 6.63
C ASN A 22 -14.19 0.64 5.35
N GLU A 23 -14.02 1.95 5.19
CA GLU A 23 -13.33 2.55 4.06
C GLU A 23 -11.81 2.40 4.19
N PRO A 24 -11.10 2.08 3.10
CA PRO A 24 -9.66 1.95 3.13
C PRO A 24 -9.00 3.30 3.45
N LYS A 25 -8.00 3.28 4.34
CA LYS A 25 -7.17 4.46 4.63
C LYS A 25 -6.35 4.80 3.37
N GLU A 26 -6.43 6.04 2.91
CA GLU A 26 -5.50 6.53 1.91
C GLU A 26 -4.10 6.62 2.54
N LEU A 27 -3.11 6.00 1.88
CA LEU A 27 -1.76 5.84 2.39
C LEU A 27 -0.79 6.59 1.48
N ASP A 28 0.07 7.40 2.09
CA ASP A 28 1.20 8.02 1.42
C ASP A 28 2.41 7.08 1.41
N TRP A 29 3.24 7.16 0.37
CA TRP A 29 4.45 6.35 0.23
C TRP A 29 5.43 6.53 1.39
N LEU A 30 5.54 7.73 1.95
CA LEU A 30 6.41 8.00 3.10
C LEU A 30 5.90 7.36 4.40
N GLU A 31 4.61 7.04 4.49
CA GLU A 31 4.05 6.32 5.65
C GLU A 31 4.48 4.83 5.70
N LEU A 32 5.03 4.29 4.61
CA LEU A 32 5.60 2.93 4.56
C LEU A 32 7.01 2.85 5.17
N MET A 33 7.63 3.99 5.44
CA MET A 33 9.00 4.08 5.95
C MET A 33 9.02 4.48 7.42
N PRO A 34 9.96 3.94 8.22
CA PRO A 34 10.26 4.50 9.53
C PRO A 34 10.65 5.97 9.45
N LYS A 35 10.21 6.76 10.44
CA LYS A 35 10.38 8.21 10.45
C LYS A 35 11.85 8.65 10.30
N ASP A 36 12.79 7.96 10.92
CA ASP A 36 14.22 8.24 10.83
C ASP A 36 14.78 8.06 9.40
N GLU A 37 14.20 7.14 8.62
CA GLU A 37 14.54 6.99 7.20
C GLU A 37 13.97 8.13 6.35
N VAL A 38 12.73 8.53 6.62
CA VAL A 38 12.11 9.69 5.96
C VAL A 38 12.91 10.97 6.24
N ASP A 39 13.29 11.21 7.49
CA ASP A 39 14.07 12.37 7.89
C ASP A 39 15.45 12.38 7.17
N SER A 40 16.09 11.20 7.06
CA SER A 40 17.35 11.04 6.33
C SER A 40 17.25 11.32 4.83
N LEU A 41 16.12 10.92 4.20
CA LEU A 41 15.87 11.23 2.79
C LEU A 41 15.71 12.73 2.53
N MET A 42 15.07 13.45 3.46
CA MET A 42 14.88 14.89 3.34
C MET A 42 16.17 15.68 3.52
N GLU A 43 17.14 15.14 4.26
CA GLU A 43 18.46 15.76 4.50
C GLU A 43 19.49 15.39 3.42
N ALA A 44 19.24 14.33 2.63
CA ALA A 44 20.18 13.88 1.61
C ALA A 44 20.28 14.89 0.46
N PRO A 45 21.50 15.25 0.00
CA PRO A 45 21.67 16.04 -1.21
C PRO A 45 21.14 15.27 -2.42
N THR A 46 20.51 15.97 -3.37
CA THR A 46 20.00 15.39 -4.61
C THR A 46 21.13 14.64 -5.33
N MET A 47 21.03 13.30 -5.36
CA MET A 47 22.03 12.49 -6.06
C MET A 47 21.85 12.68 -7.56
N ALA A 48 22.91 13.08 -8.23
CA ALA A 48 22.96 13.11 -9.68
C ALA A 48 22.92 11.68 -10.23
N HIS A 49 21.97 11.38 -11.10
CA HIS A 49 21.87 10.09 -11.78
C HIS A 49 22.97 10.02 -12.86
N GLU A 50 24.13 9.48 -12.52
CA GLU A 50 25.17 9.15 -13.48
C GLU A 50 25.18 7.61 -13.70
N GLY A 51 24.81 7.18 -14.92
CA GLY A 51 25.18 5.89 -15.47
C GLY A 51 24.04 4.94 -15.86
N MET A 52 24.07 4.52 -17.13
CA MET A 52 23.21 3.48 -17.74
C MET A 52 23.65 2.07 -17.36
N PHE A 53 23.85 1.77 -16.09
CA PHE A 53 24.05 0.41 -15.62
C PHE A 53 22.81 -0.05 -14.87
N LYS A 54 22.43 -1.33 -15.03
CA LYS A 54 21.40 -1.98 -14.22
C LYS A 54 21.85 -1.85 -12.75
N GLN A 55 21.39 -0.81 -12.07
CA GLN A 55 21.74 -0.57 -10.68
C GLN A 55 21.00 -1.61 -9.84
N GLU A 56 21.75 -2.25 -8.94
CA GLU A 56 21.14 -3.15 -7.97
C GLU A 56 20.22 -2.37 -7.04
N GLN A 57 19.11 -3.00 -6.68
CA GLN A 57 18.22 -2.44 -5.67
C GLN A 57 18.96 -2.26 -4.36
N THR A 58 18.91 -1.06 -3.83
CA THR A 58 19.50 -0.71 -2.53
C THR A 58 18.42 -0.20 -1.58
N GLY A 59 18.76 -0.06 -0.30
CA GLY A 59 17.88 0.53 0.70
C GLY A 59 17.35 -0.47 1.69
N SER A 60 16.32 -0.08 2.41
CA SER A 60 15.87 -0.71 3.64
C SER A 60 14.70 -1.65 3.42
N PHE A 61 14.67 -2.73 4.24
CA PHE A 61 13.51 -3.59 4.45
C PHE A 61 12.72 -3.24 5.72
N ARG A 62 13.09 -2.14 6.41
CA ARG A 62 12.39 -1.74 7.62
C ARG A 62 10.99 -1.29 7.28
N THR A 63 10.02 -1.73 8.06
CA THR A 63 8.59 -1.52 7.83
C THR A 63 7.94 -0.84 9.02
N ILE A 64 6.67 -0.48 8.86
CA ILE A 64 5.77 0.00 9.91
C ILE A 64 4.84 -1.16 10.32
N PRO A 65 5.11 -1.84 11.44
CA PRO A 65 4.36 -3.05 11.83
C PRO A 65 2.86 -2.80 12.01
N GLU A 66 2.48 -1.58 12.39
CA GLU A 66 1.09 -1.17 12.62
C GLU A 66 0.25 -1.16 11.33
N LEU A 67 0.90 -1.22 10.16
CA LEU A 67 0.22 -1.31 8.86
C LEU A 67 -0.17 -2.74 8.49
N ASP A 68 0.34 -3.75 9.22
CA ASP A 68 0.01 -5.15 8.94
C ASP A 68 -1.49 -5.42 9.11
N GLY A 69 -2.10 -6.05 8.11
CA GLY A 69 -3.55 -6.34 8.07
C GLY A 69 -4.44 -5.10 7.86
N SER A 70 -3.89 -3.90 7.63
CA SER A 70 -4.68 -2.70 7.43
C SER A 70 -5.30 -2.64 6.03
N LYS A 71 -6.55 -2.13 5.95
CA LYS A 71 -7.20 -1.80 4.67
C LYS A 71 -6.71 -0.45 4.19
N VAL A 72 -6.09 -0.45 3.02
CA VAL A 72 -5.46 0.74 2.46
C VAL A 72 -5.87 1.00 1.02
N LYS A 73 -5.67 2.24 0.61
CA LYS A 73 -5.75 2.72 -0.77
C LYS A 73 -4.48 3.53 -1.03
N ILE A 74 -3.72 3.16 -2.05
CA ILE A 74 -2.47 3.83 -2.41
C ILE A 74 -2.43 4.14 -3.89
N ALA A 75 -1.91 5.32 -4.27
CA ALA A 75 -1.68 5.68 -5.66
C ALA A 75 -0.27 5.25 -6.08
N GLY A 76 -0.14 4.67 -7.28
CA GLY A 76 1.16 4.27 -7.80
C GLY A 76 1.10 3.76 -9.23
N TYR A 77 2.28 3.41 -9.76
CA TYR A 77 2.44 2.83 -11.08
C TYR A 77 2.53 1.30 -10.97
N ILE A 78 1.98 0.63 -11.98
CA ILE A 78 1.93 -0.83 -12.02
C ILE A 78 3.09 -1.37 -12.84
N VAL A 79 3.83 -2.32 -12.27
CA VAL A 79 4.86 -3.11 -12.97
C VAL A 79 4.41 -4.57 -12.93
N PRO A 80 3.89 -5.12 -14.05
CA PRO A 80 3.43 -6.51 -14.11
C PRO A 80 4.55 -7.49 -13.74
N VAL A 81 4.24 -8.48 -12.90
CA VAL A 81 5.17 -9.55 -12.48
C VAL A 81 4.75 -10.87 -13.09
N GLU A 82 3.48 -11.23 -12.97
CA GLU A 82 2.92 -12.44 -13.55
C GLU A 82 1.81 -12.11 -14.53
N VAL A 83 2.04 -12.45 -15.80
CA VAL A 83 1.11 -12.25 -16.91
C VAL A 83 0.90 -13.56 -17.63
N SER A 84 -0.34 -13.98 -17.73
CA SER A 84 -0.73 -15.20 -18.47
C SER A 84 -0.68 -14.99 -19.99
N SER A 85 -0.74 -16.09 -20.75
CA SER A 85 -0.66 -16.06 -22.22
C SER A 85 -1.82 -15.33 -22.91
N ASP A 86 -2.93 -15.12 -22.20
CA ASP A 86 -4.11 -14.36 -22.66
C ASP A 86 -4.07 -12.88 -22.22
N GLY A 87 -2.92 -12.42 -21.68
CA GLY A 87 -2.72 -11.03 -21.29
C GLY A 87 -3.40 -10.62 -19.99
N GLN A 88 -3.68 -11.59 -19.11
CA GLN A 88 -4.21 -11.31 -17.79
C GLN A 88 -3.08 -11.24 -16.76
N MET A 89 -3.16 -10.29 -15.84
CA MET A 89 -2.20 -10.02 -14.78
C MET A 89 -2.77 -10.49 -13.44
N SER A 90 -2.02 -11.33 -12.71
CA SER A 90 -2.37 -11.83 -11.36
C SER A 90 -1.50 -11.24 -10.25
N GLU A 91 -0.24 -10.92 -10.57
CA GLU A 91 0.69 -10.26 -9.66
C GLU A 91 1.38 -9.06 -10.35
N PHE A 92 1.58 -7.99 -9.59
CA PHE A 92 2.30 -6.81 -10.04
C PHE A 92 2.95 -6.07 -8.87
N PHE A 93 4.04 -5.36 -9.14
CA PHE A 93 4.55 -4.38 -8.18
C PHE A 93 3.80 -3.06 -8.33
N ILE A 94 3.55 -2.43 -7.18
CA ILE A 94 3.15 -1.02 -7.09
C ILE A 94 4.40 -0.24 -6.71
N VAL A 95 4.69 0.84 -7.44
CA VAL A 95 5.87 1.68 -7.26
C VAL A 95 5.49 3.17 -7.25
N PRO A 96 6.26 4.04 -6.55
CA PRO A 96 5.89 5.45 -6.34
C PRO A 96 6.09 6.34 -7.57
N TYR A 97 6.87 5.92 -8.56
CA TYR A 97 7.14 6.73 -9.75
C TYR A 97 7.22 5.87 -11.01
N PHE A 98 6.90 6.51 -12.12
CA PHE A 98 6.95 5.88 -13.45
C PHE A 98 8.36 5.40 -13.82
N GLY A 99 8.44 4.23 -14.44
CA GLY A 99 9.69 3.64 -14.95
C GLY A 99 10.52 2.91 -13.91
N ALA A 100 10.14 2.94 -12.63
CA ALA A 100 10.77 2.14 -11.59
C ALA A 100 10.82 0.66 -11.97
N CYS A 101 11.91 -0.02 -11.64
CA CYS A 101 12.17 -1.44 -11.98
C CYS A 101 12.34 -1.77 -13.46
N ILE A 102 12.03 -0.84 -14.38
CA ILE A 102 12.09 -1.06 -15.85
C ILE A 102 13.21 -0.22 -16.47
N HIS A 103 13.18 1.09 -16.23
CA HIS A 103 14.09 2.06 -16.87
C HIS A 103 15.02 2.76 -15.88
N VAL A 104 14.67 2.75 -14.61
CA VAL A 104 15.44 3.32 -13.50
C VAL A 104 15.60 2.27 -12.41
N PRO A 105 16.58 2.43 -11.49
CA PRO A 105 16.79 1.49 -10.40
C PRO A 105 15.52 1.26 -9.62
N PRO A 106 15.29 0.04 -9.12
CA PRO A 106 14.18 -0.22 -8.22
C PRO A 106 14.26 0.68 -6.99
N PRO A 107 13.11 1.18 -6.50
CA PRO A 107 13.05 1.84 -5.19
C PRO A 107 13.55 0.93 -4.07
N PRO A 108 13.84 1.46 -2.88
CA PRO A 108 14.08 0.63 -1.70
C PRO A 108 12.95 -0.39 -1.48
N PRO A 109 13.24 -1.58 -0.92
CA PRO A 109 12.22 -2.60 -0.71
C PRO A 109 10.98 -2.15 0.07
N ASN A 110 11.13 -1.21 1.03
CA ASN A 110 10.02 -0.62 1.77
C ASN A 110 9.25 0.48 0.99
N GLN A 111 9.65 0.73 -0.26
CA GLN A 111 8.96 1.59 -1.22
C GLN A 111 8.46 0.80 -2.43
N ILE A 112 8.32 -0.51 -2.28
CA ILE A 112 7.70 -1.40 -3.26
C ILE A 112 6.69 -2.28 -2.53
N ILE A 113 5.51 -2.45 -3.13
CA ILE A 113 4.47 -3.35 -2.66
C ILE A 113 4.22 -4.41 -3.73
N LEU A 114 4.27 -5.69 -3.37
CA LEU A 114 3.81 -6.76 -4.26
C LEU A 114 2.30 -6.94 -4.10
N ALA A 115 1.55 -6.57 -5.12
CA ALA A 115 0.11 -6.71 -5.17
C ALA A 115 -0.28 -8.05 -5.79
N ARG A 116 -1.24 -8.74 -5.17
CA ARG A 116 -1.82 -9.99 -5.64
C ARG A 116 -3.31 -9.84 -5.82
N LEU A 117 -3.81 -10.28 -6.97
CA LEU A 117 -5.22 -10.27 -7.33
C LEU A 117 -5.82 -11.67 -7.16
N GLU A 118 -6.95 -11.78 -6.47
CA GLU A 118 -7.72 -13.03 -6.41
C GLU A 118 -8.25 -13.42 -7.81
N LYS A 119 -8.64 -12.42 -8.59
CA LYS A 119 -9.07 -12.59 -9.97
C LYS A 119 -8.15 -11.76 -10.89
N PRO A 120 -7.45 -12.42 -11.83
CA PRO A 120 -6.63 -11.69 -12.79
C PRO A 120 -7.42 -10.62 -13.54
N ILE A 121 -6.74 -9.54 -13.92
CA ILE A 121 -7.28 -8.44 -14.73
C ILE A 121 -6.44 -8.28 -15.98
N PRO A 122 -6.95 -7.68 -17.08
CA PRO A 122 -6.12 -7.30 -18.22
C PRO A 122 -4.95 -6.43 -17.77
N VAL A 123 -3.80 -6.60 -18.45
CA VAL A 123 -2.64 -5.74 -18.21
C VAL A 123 -3.04 -4.28 -18.45
N THR A 124 -2.73 -3.43 -17.49
CA THR A 124 -3.04 -2.00 -17.51
C THR A 124 -2.00 -1.21 -18.33
N GLU A 125 -2.31 0.05 -18.67
CA GLU A 125 -1.34 0.96 -19.27
C GLU A 125 -0.25 1.29 -18.24
N ILE A 126 1.01 0.99 -18.54
CA ILE A 126 2.15 1.16 -17.61
C ILE A 126 2.52 2.62 -17.39
N TYR A 127 2.06 3.53 -18.24
CA TYR A 127 2.34 4.97 -18.16
C TYR A 127 1.39 5.70 -17.20
N ASP A 128 0.27 5.07 -16.86
CA ASP A 128 -0.76 5.67 -16.03
C ASP A 128 -0.55 5.30 -14.55
N ALA A 129 -0.90 6.22 -13.68
CA ALA A 129 -1.00 5.94 -12.26
C ALA A 129 -2.37 5.37 -11.91
N TYR A 130 -2.42 4.51 -10.91
CA TYR A 130 -3.63 3.82 -10.45
C TYR A 130 -3.82 3.97 -8.96
N TRP A 131 -5.07 4.03 -8.53
CA TRP A 131 -5.47 3.74 -7.17
C TRP A 131 -5.60 2.24 -6.99
N ILE A 132 -4.87 1.70 -6.03
CA ILE A 132 -4.93 0.28 -5.67
C ILE A 132 -5.44 0.17 -4.24
N GLU A 133 -6.51 -0.60 -4.05
CA GLU A 133 -7.15 -0.84 -2.75
C GLU A 133 -6.99 -2.29 -2.35
N GLY A 134 -6.77 -2.55 -1.06
CA GLY A 134 -6.63 -3.91 -0.54
C GLY A 134 -6.23 -3.97 0.92
N THR A 135 -5.85 -5.17 1.35
CA THR A 135 -5.28 -5.41 2.67
C THR A 135 -3.76 -5.45 2.55
N LEU A 136 -3.09 -4.51 3.22
CA LEU A 136 -1.63 -4.44 3.27
C LEU A 136 -1.11 -5.41 4.33
N ASN A 137 -0.02 -6.14 3.99
CA ASN A 137 0.65 -7.02 4.92
C ASN A 137 2.14 -6.72 4.96
N VAL A 138 2.74 -6.86 6.13
CA VAL A 138 4.20 -6.78 6.33
C VAL A 138 4.79 -8.13 5.96
N GLU A 139 5.20 -8.28 4.72
CA GLU A 139 5.75 -9.51 4.17
C GLU A 139 6.88 -9.19 3.19
N GLN A 140 8.06 -9.74 3.42
CA GLN A 140 9.21 -9.56 2.54
C GLN A 140 9.19 -10.60 1.42
N ILE A 141 9.19 -10.12 0.18
CA ILE A 141 9.25 -10.95 -1.03
C ILE A 141 10.47 -10.52 -1.85
N LYS A 142 11.10 -11.48 -2.51
CA LYS A 142 12.16 -11.24 -3.48
C LYS A 142 11.94 -12.12 -4.70
N ASN A 143 11.97 -11.49 -5.88
CA ASN A 143 11.94 -12.18 -7.17
C ASN A 143 13.05 -11.64 -8.11
N ASP A 144 13.04 -12.05 -9.38
CA ASP A 144 14.05 -11.65 -10.37
C ASP A 144 13.96 -10.17 -10.79
N ILE A 145 12.85 -9.49 -10.48
CA ILE A 145 12.62 -8.08 -10.85
C ILE A 145 13.07 -7.17 -9.69
N ALA A 146 12.56 -7.41 -8.48
CA ALA A 146 12.85 -6.61 -7.30
C ALA A 146 12.52 -7.35 -6.00
N ALA A 147 12.91 -6.75 -4.88
CA ALA A 147 12.43 -7.12 -3.55
C ALA A 147 11.42 -6.10 -3.05
N SER A 148 10.41 -6.56 -2.30
CA SER A 148 9.43 -5.72 -1.61
C SER A 148 9.39 -6.08 -0.12
N ALA A 149 9.11 -5.10 0.74
CA ALA A 149 8.92 -5.31 2.17
C ALA A 149 7.45 -5.45 2.56
N TYR A 150 6.54 -5.19 1.61
CA TYR A 150 5.10 -5.26 1.79
C TYR A 150 4.45 -6.07 0.68
N THR A 151 3.32 -6.70 1.01
CA THR A 151 2.40 -7.28 0.04
C THR A 151 1.01 -6.67 0.18
N LEU A 152 0.21 -6.69 -0.88
CA LEU A 152 -1.17 -6.21 -0.88
C LEU A 152 -2.09 -7.28 -1.46
N THR A 153 -3.02 -7.78 -0.65
CA THR A 153 -4.15 -8.57 -1.15
C THR A 153 -5.15 -7.61 -1.79
N THR A 154 -5.06 -7.49 -3.11
CA THR A 154 -5.74 -6.43 -3.88
C THR A 154 -7.20 -6.76 -4.12
N THR A 155 -8.07 -5.81 -3.81
CA THR A 155 -9.53 -5.91 -4.02
C THR A 155 -10.02 -5.04 -5.16
N LYS A 156 -9.29 -3.93 -5.49
CA LYS A 156 -9.72 -2.99 -6.52
C LYS A 156 -8.53 -2.25 -7.12
N VAL A 157 -8.58 -2.04 -8.44
CA VAL A 157 -7.65 -1.20 -9.20
C VAL A 157 -8.47 -0.22 -10.04
N THR A 158 -8.18 1.08 -9.94
CA THR A 158 -8.86 2.13 -10.72
C THR A 158 -7.86 3.17 -11.18
N LEU A 159 -8.08 3.75 -12.35
CA LEU A 159 -7.24 4.84 -12.87
C LEU A 159 -7.22 6.01 -11.86
N TRP A 160 -6.06 6.61 -11.69
CA TRP A 160 -5.90 7.84 -10.92
C TRP A 160 -6.19 9.03 -11.85
N GLU A 161 -7.34 9.67 -11.65
CA GLU A 161 -7.78 10.87 -12.38
C GLU A 161 -7.43 12.15 -11.62
#